data_e5a4459d5b4a1dfd525e0c88df8f20b5
#
_entry.id   e5a4459d5b4a1dfd525e0c88df8f20b5
#
_cell.length_a   1.000
_cell.length_b   1.000
_cell.length_c   1.000
_cell.angle_alpha   90.00
_cell.angle_beta   90.00
_cell.angle_gamma   90.00
#
_symmetry.space_group_name_H-M   'P 1'
#
loop_
_entity.id
_entity.type
_entity.pdbx_description
1 polymer ?
#
loop_
_entity_poly.entity_id
_entity_poly.type
_entity_poly.pdbx_seq_one_letter_code
_entity_poly.pdbx_strand_id
1 'polypeptide(L)'
;MEKNMAEEKFLIENYGKKGTFASFLPGISGEKGIPIWCYYVNRGQCVVSFGVDNKDHSIMEFYPAHQAYQNVKTTGFRTFVKKDGKVTELFADENQTHRMEIAMNGLKIEEENDVLGVNAKVTYFTLPGEKIGALVRKVELTNATGEHAKIEVLDGMPALIPYGVGIDSMKNM
;
A
#
# COMPACT_ATOMS: atom_id res chain seq x y z
N MET A 1 12.73 -26.93 -22.91
CA MET A 1 13.62 -26.42 -21.86
C MET A 1 13.00 -25.09 -21.39
N GLU A 2 12.00 -25.18 -20.50
CA GLU A 2 11.36 -23.99 -19.93
C GLU A 2 12.36 -23.38 -18.94
N LYS A 3 12.88 -22.22 -19.30
CA LYS A 3 13.67 -21.40 -18.41
C LYS A 3 12.68 -20.80 -17.40
N ASN A 4 12.63 -21.37 -16.20
CA ASN A 4 11.98 -20.74 -15.06
C ASN A 4 12.64 -19.37 -14.88
N MET A 5 12.03 -18.33 -15.46
CA MET A 5 12.42 -16.96 -15.15
C MET A 5 11.95 -16.74 -13.71
N ALA A 6 12.87 -16.89 -12.76
CA ALA A 6 12.63 -16.43 -11.41
C ALA A 6 12.22 -14.96 -11.52
N GLU A 7 11.05 -14.64 -11.03
CA GLU A 7 10.53 -13.26 -11.01
C GLU A 7 11.55 -12.42 -10.24
N GLU A 8 12.21 -11.49 -10.93
CA GLU A 8 13.19 -10.62 -10.28
C GLU A 8 12.48 -9.73 -9.27
N LYS A 9 12.83 -9.89 -8.00
CA LYS A 9 12.25 -9.15 -6.88
C LYS A 9 13.32 -8.34 -6.19
N PHE A 10 13.00 -7.09 -5.92
CA PHE A 10 13.85 -6.20 -5.13
C PHE A 10 13.35 -6.14 -3.69
N LEU A 11 14.17 -6.58 -2.75
CA LEU A 11 13.82 -6.69 -1.34
C LEU A 11 14.50 -5.59 -0.52
N ILE A 12 13.73 -4.89 0.30
CA ILE A 12 14.20 -3.82 1.18
C ILE A 12 13.76 -4.12 2.61
N GLU A 13 14.72 -4.46 3.45
CA GLU A 13 14.50 -4.63 4.88
C GLU A 13 14.42 -3.27 5.56
N ASN A 14 13.45 -3.13 6.49
CA ASN A 14 13.19 -1.92 7.28
C ASN A 14 13.05 -0.68 6.38
N TYR A 15 12.22 -0.79 5.35
CA TYR A 15 12.10 0.22 4.30
C TYR A 15 11.81 1.64 4.84
N GLY A 16 11.06 1.76 5.94
CA GLY A 16 10.75 3.03 6.59
C GLY A 16 11.97 3.77 7.14
N LYS A 17 13.05 3.03 7.48
CA LYS A 17 14.32 3.59 7.99
C LYS A 17 15.32 3.94 6.89
N LYS A 18 15.06 3.55 5.65
CA LYS A 18 15.95 3.87 4.51
C LYS A 18 15.79 5.32 4.06
N GLY A 19 16.77 5.82 3.32
CA GLY A 19 16.65 7.08 2.62
C GLY A 19 15.33 7.15 1.84
N THR A 20 14.71 8.32 1.80
CA THR A 20 13.42 8.49 1.13
C THR A 20 13.54 8.25 -0.36
N PHE A 21 12.66 7.42 -0.92
CA PHE A 21 12.49 7.24 -2.35
C PHE A 21 11.01 7.11 -2.70
N ALA A 22 10.68 7.49 -3.92
CA ALA A 22 9.37 7.35 -4.51
C ALA A 22 9.50 6.74 -5.89
N SER A 23 8.50 5.94 -6.29
CA SER A 23 8.49 5.32 -7.61
C SER A 23 7.06 5.00 -8.04
N PHE A 24 6.92 4.56 -9.27
CA PHE A 24 5.68 4.08 -9.84
C PHE A 24 5.70 2.57 -9.98
N LEU A 25 4.57 1.95 -9.72
CA LEU A 25 4.30 0.56 -10.09
C LEU A 25 3.32 0.57 -11.25
N PRO A 26 3.75 0.30 -12.48
CA PRO A 26 2.86 0.15 -13.62
C PRO A 26 2.29 -1.26 -13.68
N GLY A 27 1.10 -1.39 -14.26
CA GLY A 27 0.50 -2.68 -14.53
C GLY A 27 -0.56 -2.60 -15.62
N ILE A 28 -0.95 -3.75 -16.14
CA ILE A 28 -2.03 -3.89 -17.10
C ILE A 28 -3.19 -4.59 -16.42
N SER A 29 -4.39 -4.05 -16.58
CA SER A 29 -5.60 -4.51 -15.91
C SER A 29 -6.75 -4.68 -16.89
N GLY A 30 -7.69 -5.55 -16.50
CA GLY A 30 -8.88 -5.82 -17.30
C GLY A 30 -8.63 -6.63 -18.58
N GLU A 31 -9.69 -7.12 -19.18
CA GLU A 31 -9.62 -7.89 -20.46
C GLU A 31 -9.19 -7.02 -21.66
N LYS A 32 -9.36 -5.69 -21.57
CA LYS A 32 -9.01 -4.73 -22.64
C LYS A 32 -7.62 -4.12 -22.47
N GLY A 33 -6.85 -4.55 -21.47
CA GLY A 33 -5.49 -4.08 -21.27
C GLY A 33 -5.39 -2.63 -20.83
N ILE A 34 -6.16 -2.21 -19.83
CA ILE A 34 -6.14 -0.85 -19.28
C ILE A 34 -4.84 -0.64 -18.50
N PRO A 35 -3.99 0.32 -18.89
CA PRO A 35 -2.81 0.65 -18.09
C PRO A 35 -3.23 1.29 -16.76
N ILE A 36 -2.76 0.70 -15.66
CA ILE A 36 -2.96 1.22 -14.30
C ILE A 36 -1.60 1.45 -13.66
N TRP A 37 -1.47 2.53 -12.94
CA TRP A 37 -0.29 2.83 -12.15
C TRP A 37 -0.65 3.16 -10.71
N CYS A 38 0.25 2.88 -9.79
CA CYS A 38 0.23 3.52 -8.48
C CYS A 38 1.57 4.16 -8.19
N TYR A 39 1.52 5.31 -7.53
CA TYR A 39 2.67 6.03 -7.03
C TYR A 39 2.86 5.71 -5.56
N TYR A 40 4.05 5.28 -5.20
CA TYR A 40 4.36 4.85 -3.85
C TYR A 40 5.64 5.48 -3.30
N VAL A 41 5.70 5.58 -1.98
CA VAL A 41 6.86 6.03 -1.21
C VAL A 41 7.23 4.95 -0.20
N ASN A 42 8.46 4.97 0.31
CA ASN A 42 8.88 4.02 1.33
C ASN A 42 8.51 4.46 2.76
N ARG A 43 7.25 4.77 2.98
CA ARG A 43 6.70 5.12 4.31
C ARG A 43 5.29 4.55 4.47
N GLY A 44 4.92 4.22 5.71
CA GLY A 44 3.60 3.68 6.03
C GLY A 44 3.23 2.50 5.13
N GLN A 45 2.03 2.51 4.58
CA GLN A 45 1.58 1.50 3.63
C GLN A 45 1.83 1.88 2.16
N CYS A 46 2.78 2.74 1.91
CA CYS A 46 3.44 3.05 0.66
C CYS A 46 2.62 3.83 -0.37
N VAL A 47 1.48 3.32 -0.83
CA VAL A 47 0.71 3.91 -1.94
C VAL A 47 0.08 5.24 -1.54
N VAL A 48 0.34 6.28 -2.32
CA VAL A 48 -0.07 7.68 -2.06
C VAL A 48 -0.84 8.31 -3.21
N SER A 49 -0.85 7.69 -4.39
CA SER A 49 -1.69 8.05 -5.51
C SER A 49 -1.82 6.89 -6.48
N PHE A 50 -2.84 6.89 -7.30
CA PHE A 50 -3.06 5.92 -8.37
C PHE A 50 -3.93 6.51 -9.48
N GLY A 51 -3.83 5.93 -10.65
CA GLY A 51 -4.55 6.37 -11.83
C GLY A 51 -4.44 5.42 -13.01
N VAL A 52 -4.93 5.87 -14.16
CA VAL A 52 -4.92 5.14 -15.43
C VAL A 52 -4.10 5.90 -16.47
N ASP A 53 -3.57 5.20 -17.46
CA ASP A 53 -2.79 5.70 -18.60
C ASP A 53 -1.54 6.49 -18.19
N ASN A 54 -1.70 7.70 -17.68
CA ASN A 54 -0.60 8.61 -17.34
C ASN A 54 -0.95 9.51 -16.13
N LYS A 55 -0.03 10.37 -15.73
CA LYS A 55 -0.17 11.24 -14.54
C LYS A 55 -1.35 12.21 -14.60
N ASP A 56 -1.81 12.56 -15.79
CA ASP A 56 -2.91 13.51 -15.98
C ASP A 56 -4.29 12.82 -15.89
N HIS A 57 -4.30 11.48 -15.79
CA HIS A 57 -5.46 10.65 -15.54
C HIS A 57 -5.40 10.00 -14.15
N SER A 58 -4.95 10.77 -13.16
CA SER A 58 -4.98 10.35 -11.77
C SER A 58 -6.41 10.22 -11.25
N ILE A 59 -6.70 9.17 -10.50
CA ILE A 59 -7.95 9.02 -9.76
C ILE A 59 -7.82 9.73 -8.42
N MET A 60 -6.72 9.51 -7.73
CA MET A 60 -6.36 10.20 -6.50
C MET A 60 -5.31 11.29 -6.80
N GLU A 61 -5.43 12.45 -6.13
CA GLU A 61 -4.51 13.58 -6.30
C GLU A 61 -3.04 13.16 -6.21
N PHE A 62 -2.25 13.69 -7.13
CA PHE A 62 -0.84 13.36 -7.26
C PHE A 62 0.02 14.50 -6.69
N TYR A 63 0.69 14.21 -5.59
CA TYR A 63 1.60 15.15 -4.94
C TYR A 63 3.07 14.82 -5.26
N PRO A 64 3.93 15.85 -5.37
CA PRO A 64 5.38 15.64 -5.44
C PRO A 64 5.89 14.82 -4.24
N ALA A 65 7.01 14.11 -4.42
CA ALA A 65 7.53 13.16 -3.45
C ALA A 65 7.63 13.73 -2.03
N HIS A 66 8.13 14.96 -1.86
CA HIS A 66 8.30 15.60 -0.55
C HIS A 66 6.98 15.83 0.20
N GLN A 67 5.87 16.08 -0.51
CA GLN A 67 4.53 16.15 0.07
C GLN A 67 3.94 14.76 0.28
N ALA A 68 4.15 13.86 -0.67
CA ALA A 68 3.66 12.49 -0.60
C ALA A 68 4.17 11.76 0.66
N TYR A 69 5.43 11.94 1.06
CA TYR A 69 5.96 11.38 2.32
C TYR A 69 5.23 11.88 3.56
N GLN A 70 4.84 13.16 3.57
CA GLN A 70 4.10 13.74 4.70
C GLN A 70 2.66 13.25 4.72
N ASN A 71 2.05 13.14 3.54
CA ASN A 71 0.64 12.82 3.39
C ASN A 71 0.34 11.32 3.59
N VAL A 72 1.33 10.42 3.38
CA VAL A 72 1.09 8.96 3.45
C VAL A 72 0.48 8.52 4.78
N LYS A 73 0.79 9.22 5.88
CA LYS A 73 0.26 8.91 7.21
C LYS A 73 -1.15 9.50 7.45
N THR A 74 -1.60 10.40 6.61
CA THR A 74 -2.89 11.10 6.77
C THR A 74 -3.92 10.74 5.72
N THR A 75 -3.50 10.58 4.48
CA THR A 75 -4.38 10.28 3.33
C THR A 75 -4.11 8.91 2.70
N GLY A 76 -2.98 8.26 3.03
CA GLY A 76 -2.64 6.92 2.55
C GLY A 76 -3.50 5.83 3.19
N PHE A 77 -3.30 4.60 2.74
CA PHE A 77 -3.94 3.43 3.36
C PHE A 77 -3.46 3.22 4.78
N ARG A 78 -4.38 2.86 5.67
CA ARG A 78 -4.13 2.59 7.09
C ARG A 78 -4.89 1.34 7.53
N THR A 79 -4.29 0.57 8.40
CA THR A 79 -4.89 -0.62 9.00
C THR A 79 -4.74 -0.53 10.51
N PHE A 80 -5.86 -0.53 11.22
CA PHE A 80 -5.91 -0.56 12.66
C PHE A 80 -6.40 -1.92 13.14
N VAL A 81 -5.73 -2.49 14.11
CA VAL A 81 -6.12 -3.72 14.78
C VAL A 81 -6.38 -3.43 16.24
N LYS A 82 -7.57 -3.82 16.72
CA LYS A 82 -7.90 -3.81 18.15
C LYS A 82 -7.85 -5.23 18.68
N LYS A 83 -7.01 -5.43 19.69
CA LYS A 83 -6.87 -6.69 20.45
C LYS A 83 -6.84 -6.37 21.93
N ASP A 84 -7.60 -7.08 22.73
CA ASP A 84 -7.67 -6.92 24.20
C ASP A 84 -7.94 -5.48 24.65
N GLY A 85 -8.82 -4.77 23.92
CA GLY A 85 -9.18 -3.37 24.17
C GLY A 85 -8.17 -2.32 23.68
N LYS A 86 -6.97 -2.71 23.28
CA LYS A 86 -5.94 -1.82 22.76
C LYS A 86 -5.99 -1.72 21.23
N VAL A 87 -5.97 -0.50 20.70
CA VAL A 87 -5.88 -0.23 19.26
C VAL A 87 -4.43 0.03 18.87
N THR A 88 -3.97 -0.64 17.82
CA THR A 88 -2.63 -0.46 17.25
C THR A 88 -2.76 -0.25 15.74
N GLU A 89 -2.06 0.74 15.20
CA GLU A 89 -1.94 0.95 13.77
C GLU A 89 -0.77 0.14 13.24
N LEU A 90 -1.02 -0.69 12.23
CA LEU A 90 0.03 -1.45 11.54
C LEU A 90 0.84 -0.54 10.60
N PHE A 91 2.11 -0.86 10.42
CA PHE A 91 3.09 -0.12 9.61
C PHE A 91 3.38 1.32 10.07
N ALA A 92 2.95 1.69 11.28
CA ALA A 92 3.17 3.02 11.85
C ALA A 92 4.39 3.08 12.79
N ASP A 93 4.69 1.99 13.49
CA ASP A 93 5.83 1.90 14.42
C ASP A 93 7.08 1.38 13.70
N GLU A 94 8.05 2.26 13.49
CA GLU A 94 9.33 1.92 12.85
C GLU A 94 10.21 0.96 13.67
N ASN A 95 9.86 0.66 14.93
CA ASN A 95 10.58 -0.34 15.73
C ASN A 95 10.17 -1.78 15.40
N GLN A 96 9.03 -1.98 14.76
CA GLN A 96 8.63 -3.28 14.24
C GLN A 96 9.49 -3.68 13.03
N THR A 97 9.57 -4.96 12.74
CA THR A 97 10.27 -5.46 11.55
C THR A 97 9.39 -5.22 10.33
N HIS A 98 9.88 -4.41 9.40
CA HIS A 98 9.21 -4.11 8.15
C HIS A 98 10.01 -4.58 6.95
N ARG A 99 9.32 -5.16 5.98
CA ARG A 99 9.90 -5.60 4.72
C ARG A 99 9.09 -5.05 3.54
N MET A 100 9.76 -4.63 2.49
CA MET A 100 9.16 -4.23 1.22
C MET A 100 9.75 -5.10 0.11
N GLU A 101 8.89 -5.67 -0.71
CA GLU A 101 9.25 -6.42 -1.90
C GLU A 101 8.63 -5.73 -3.12
N ILE A 102 9.46 -5.39 -4.09
CA ILE A 102 9.06 -4.76 -5.34
C ILE A 102 9.31 -5.75 -6.47
N ALA A 103 8.25 -6.09 -7.19
CA ALA A 103 8.30 -6.88 -8.41
C ALA A 103 7.90 -6.01 -9.60
N MET A 104 8.01 -6.54 -10.80
CA MET A 104 7.66 -5.80 -12.04
C MET A 104 6.20 -5.30 -12.03
N ASN A 105 5.28 -6.08 -11.47
CA ASN A 105 3.83 -5.84 -11.49
C ASN A 105 3.18 -5.91 -10.10
N GLY A 106 3.97 -5.87 -9.03
CA GLY A 106 3.46 -5.99 -7.67
C GLY A 106 4.35 -5.31 -6.63
N LEU A 107 3.71 -4.73 -5.63
CA LEU A 107 4.35 -4.18 -4.44
C LEU A 107 3.79 -4.90 -3.23
N LYS A 108 4.66 -5.47 -2.41
CA LYS A 108 4.29 -6.14 -1.18
C LYS A 108 5.03 -5.50 -0.01
N ILE A 109 4.32 -5.28 1.08
CA ILE A 109 4.90 -4.89 2.37
C ILE A 109 4.46 -5.86 3.45
N GLU A 110 5.35 -6.11 4.38
CA GLU A 110 5.13 -7.01 5.51
C GLU A 110 5.57 -6.34 6.81
N GLU A 111 4.82 -6.58 7.87
CA GLU A 111 5.15 -6.21 9.25
C GLU A 111 5.04 -7.43 10.14
N GLU A 112 6.07 -7.69 10.92
CA GLU A 112 6.05 -8.60 12.06
C GLU A 112 5.81 -7.77 13.31
N ASN A 113 4.61 -7.89 13.91
CA ASN A 113 4.24 -7.10 15.08
C ASN A 113 4.18 -8.00 16.33
N ASP A 114 5.31 -8.07 17.02
CA ASP A 114 5.46 -8.91 18.22
C ASP A 114 4.57 -8.45 19.38
N VAL A 115 4.26 -7.16 19.46
CA VAL A 115 3.42 -6.59 20.53
C VAL A 115 1.97 -7.07 20.41
N LEU A 116 1.46 -7.14 19.17
CA LEU A 116 0.13 -7.68 18.87
C LEU A 116 0.14 -9.21 18.75
N GLY A 117 1.26 -9.82 18.44
CA GLY A 117 1.37 -11.21 18.00
C GLY A 117 0.64 -11.44 16.66
N VAL A 118 0.70 -10.47 15.75
CA VAL A 118 0.07 -10.51 14.43
C VAL A 118 1.08 -10.13 13.38
N ASN A 119 1.21 -10.94 12.34
CA ASN A 119 1.94 -10.60 11.14
C ASN A 119 0.97 -10.04 10.10
N ALA A 120 1.34 -8.93 9.49
CA ALA A 120 0.54 -8.27 8.47
C ALA A 120 1.27 -8.30 7.12
N LYS A 121 0.51 -8.55 6.06
CA LYS A 121 1.00 -8.48 4.69
C LYS A 121 0.02 -7.68 3.85
N VAL A 122 0.51 -6.67 3.14
CA VAL A 122 -0.26 -5.88 2.19
C VAL A 122 0.36 -6.04 0.81
N THR A 123 -0.45 -6.41 -0.17
CA THR A 123 -0.01 -6.60 -1.55
C THR A 123 -0.84 -5.71 -2.48
N TYR A 124 -0.14 -4.96 -3.34
CA TYR A 124 -0.73 -4.15 -4.41
C TYR A 124 -0.41 -4.79 -5.74
N PHE A 125 -1.41 -4.97 -6.59
CA PHE A 125 -1.28 -5.53 -7.93
C PHE A 125 -2.45 -5.10 -8.81
N THR A 126 -2.31 -5.22 -10.12
CA THR A 126 -3.40 -5.00 -11.06
C THR A 126 -4.18 -6.30 -11.30
N LEU A 127 -5.46 -6.20 -11.60
CA LEU A 127 -6.34 -7.34 -11.83
C LEU A 127 -6.45 -7.63 -13.34
N PRO A 128 -5.70 -8.61 -13.88
CA PRO A 128 -5.75 -8.93 -15.29
C PRO A 128 -6.95 -9.85 -15.62
N GLY A 129 -7.40 -9.82 -16.88
CA GLY A 129 -8.37 -10.77 -17.40
C GLY A 129 -9.83 -10.62 -16.93
N GLU A 130 -10.11 -9.64 -16.10
CA GLU A 130 -11.46 -9.35 -15.61
C GLU A 130 -12.16 -8.31 -16.52
N LYS A 131 -13.48 -8.19 -16.42
CA LYS A 131 -14.25 -7.23 -17.23
C LYS A 131 -13.98 -5.77 -16.87
N ILE A 132 -13.38 -5.52 -15.72
CA ILE A 132 -13.04 -4.20 -15.20
C ILE A 132 -11.53 -4.03 -15.04
N GLY A 133 -11.02 -2.80 -15.19
CA GLY A 133 -9.68 -2.43 -14.75
C GLY A 133 -9.68 -2.13 -13.26
N ALA A 134 -8.76 -2.72 -12.50
CA ALA A 134 -8.65 -2.47 -11.07
C ALA A 134 -7.21 -2.55 -10.58
N LEU A 135 -6.84 -1.62 -9.69
CA LEU A 135 -5.73 -1.78 -8.75
C LEU A 135 -6.30 -2.46 -7.50
N VAL A 136 -5.72 -3.58 -7.15
CA VAL A 136 -6.12 -4.36 -5.98
C VAL A 136 -5.14 -4.11 -4.84
N ARG A 137 -5.66 -3.86 -3.65
CA ARG A 137 -4.94 -3.92 -2.41
C ARG A 137 -5.51 -5.06 -1.57
N LYS A 138 -4.67 -6.05 -1.27
CA LYS A 138 -5.00 -7.21 -0.44
C LYS A 138 -4.30 -7.09 0.90
N VAL A 139 -5.02 -7.19 2.01
CA VAL A 139 -4.47 -7.25 3.36
C VAL A 139 -4.68 -8.64 3.93
N GLU A 140 -3.60 -9.22 4.43
CA GLU A 140 -3.59 -10.52 5.08
C GLU A 140 -3.04 -10.36 6.49
N LEU A 141 -3.80 -10.80 7.49
CA LEU A 141 -3.40 -10.81 8.89
C LEU A 141 -3.25 -12.26 9.34
N THR A 142 -2.11 -12.58 9.93
CA THR A 142 -1.80 -13.92 10.43
C THR A 142 -1.54 -13.86 11.93
N ASN A 143 -2.21 -14.69 12.70
CA ASN A 143 -1.94 -14.84 14.12
C ASN A 143 -0.59 -15.56 14.31
N ALA A 144 0.36 -14.88 14.94
CA ALA A 144 1.71 -15.40 15.19
C ALA A 144 1.88 -16.04 16.56
N THR A 145 0.84 -16.03 17.43
CA THR A 145 0.97 -16.46 18.83
C THR A 145 0.71 -17.95 19.05
N GLY A 146 0.13 -18.67 18.10
CA GLY A 146 -0.30 -20.05 18.29
C GLY A 146 -1.52 -20.24 19.20
N GLU A 147 -2.01 -19.18 19.85
CA GLU A 147 -3.19 -19.15 20.70
C GLU A 147 -4.39 -18.51 20.00
N HIS A 148 -5.59 -18.80 20.46
CA HIS A 148 -6.78 -18.14 19.93
C HIS A 148 -6.77 -16.65 20.26
N ALA A 149 -6.95 -15.80 19.23
CA ALA A 149 -7.04 -14.36 19.40
C ALA A 149 -8.32 -13.83 18.75
N LYS A 150 -9.01 -12.93 19.46
CA LYS A 150 -10.12 -12.15 18.91
C LYS A 150 -9.62 -10.76 18.58
N ILE A 151 -9.76 -10.37 17.32
CA ILE A 151 -9.36 -9.03 16.85
C ILE A 151 -10.54 -8.34 16.15
N GLU A 152 -10.54 -7.01 16.21
CA GLU A 152 -11.37 -6.15 15.38
C GLU A 152 -10.43 -5.39 14.43
N VAL A 153 -10.83 -5.24 13.16
CA VAL A 153 -9.98 -4.60 12.14
C VAL A 153 -10.74 -3.45 11.52
N LEU A 154 -10.08 -2.27 11.42
CA LEU A 154 -10.50 -1.15 10.61
C LEU A 154 -9.43 -0.91 9.55
N ASP A 155 -9.81 -0.97 8.29
CA ASP A 155 -8.88 -0.89 7.15
C ASP A 155 -9.42 0.01 6.05
N GLY A 156 -8.55 0.80 5.42
CA GLY A 156 -8.92 1.64 4.29
C GLY A 156 -8.13 2.95 4.23
N MET A 157 -8.68 3.90 3.50
CA MET A 157 -8.16 5.26 3.37
C MET A 157 -9.02 6.21 4.20
N PRO A 158 -8.42 7.08 5.04
CA PRO A 158 -9.17 8.08 5.81
C PRO A 158 -9.85 9.12 4.91
N ALA A 159 -9.20 9.46 3.79
CA ALA A 159 -9.73 10.39 2.81
C ALA A 159 -9.23 10.05 1.40
N LEU A 160 -10.10 10.15 0.43
CA LEU A 160 -9.76 10.13 -0.98
C LEU A 160 -9.87 11.56 -1.52
N ILE A 161 -8.74 12.13 -1.93
CA ILE A 161 -8.70 13.45 -2.58
C ILE A 161 -8.72 13.22 -4.09
N PRO A 162 -9.81 13.56 -4.79
CA PRO A 162 -9.86 13.39 -6.24
C PRO A 162 -8.82 14.28 -6.94
N TYR A 163 -8.36 13.85 -8.09
CA TYR A 163 -7.41 14.61 -8.89
C TYR A 163 -7.98 16.00 -9.26
N GLY A 164 -7.13 17.02 -9.11
CA GLY A 164 -7.50 18.43 -9.37
C GLY A 164 -8.27 19.11 -8.23
N VAL A 165 -8.56 18.40 -7.13
CA VAL A 165 -9.17 18.98 -5.94
C VAL A 165 -8.09 19.22 -4.90
N GLY A 166 -7.71 20.48 -4.68
CA GLY A 166 -6.75 20.83 -3.64
C GLY A 166 -7.31 20.57 -2.23
N ILE A 167 -6.44 20.26 -1.28
CA ILE A 167 -6.80 20.07 0.14
C ILE A 167 -7.59 21.27 0.70
N ASP A 168 -7.24 22.49 0.27
CA ASP A 168 -7.92 23.70 0.73
C ASP A 168 -9.37 23.80 0.19
N SER A 169 -9.64 23.23 -0.97
CA SER A 169 -11.00 23.17 -1.51
C SER A 169 -11.89 22.21 -0.69
N MET A 170 -11.32 21.15 -0.13
CA MET A 170 -12.07 20.20 0.69
C MET A 170 -12.46 20.76 2.07
N LYS A 171 -11.78 21.80 2.56
CA LYS A 171 -12.15 22.45 3.83
C LYS A 171 -13.43 23.27 3.72
N ASN A 172 -13.86 23.59 2.52
CA ASN A 172 -15.01 24.43 2.25
C ASN A 172 -16.22 23.66 1.71
N MET A 173 -16.13 22.33 1.64
CA MET A 173 -17.20 21.38 1.33
C MET A 173 -17.84 20.84 2.64
#